data_37eb9c5a82d2307c92eceed5c3cd003d
#
_entry.id   37eb9c5a82d2307c92eceed5c3cd003d
#
_cell.length_a   1.000
_cell.length_b   1.000
_cell.length_c   1.000
_cell.angle_alpha   90.00
_cell.angle_beta   90.00
_cell.angle_gamma   90.00
#
_symmetry.space_group_name_H-M   'P 1'
#
loop_
_entity.id
_entity.type
_entity.pdbx_description
1 polymer ?
#
loop_
_entity_poly.entity_id
_entity_poly.type
_entity_poly.pdbx_seq_one_letter_code
_entity_poly.pdbx_strand_id
1 'polypeptide(L)'
;MPIGLIALALGGFGIGLTEFVIMGLLPQVAADFHVTEATAGWLISGYALAVVVGALLLTAAVTRFERKPVLAVLMVLFIAGNLVSAIAPDYALMMVGRIIAALAHGAFFGIGAVVAASMVAPTKKAGAIAIMFTGLTAANVLGVPFGTMLGQAAGWRSTFWAITGIGVLALVGILTLVPKTGSGESDAGSASGGLRGELRAFRSGQVWLSIAVTIIGYGGMFGAFT
;
A
#
# COMPACT_ATOMS: atom_id res chain seq x y z
N MET A 1 -7.66 -20.53 10.01
CA MET A 1 -7.36 -19.29 9.27
C MET A 1 -5.94 -19.43 8.75
N PRO A 2 -5.67 -19.24 7.46
CA PRO A 2 -4.31 -19.34 6.92
C PRO A 2 -3.42 -18.26 7.51
N ILE A 3 -2.26 -18.66 8.07
CA ILE A 3 -1.30 -17.72 8.68
C ILE A 3 -0.76 -16.70 7.66
N GLY A 4 -0.72 -17.05 6.38
CA GLY A 4 -0.34 -16.14 5.29
C GLY A 4 -1.19 -14.87 5.20
N LEU A 5 -2.46 -14.88 5.68
CA LEU A 5 -3.28 -13.67 5.77
C LEU A 5 -2.73 -12.64 6.75
N ILE A 6 -2.07 -13.09 7.81
CA ILE A 6 -1.42 -12.20 8.79
C ILE A 6 -0.22 -11.48 8.13
N ALA A 7 0.53 -12.19 7.28
CA ALA A 7 1.64 -11.57 6.54
C ALA A 7 1.15 -10.49 5.57
N LEU A 8 0.01 -10.73 4.88
CA LEU A 8 -0.61 -9.72 4.02
C LEU A 8 -1.16 -8.54 4.82
N ALA A 9 -1.77 -8.79 5.98
CA ALA A 9 -2.25 -7.74 6.87
C ALA A 9 -1.09 -6.89 7.42
N LEU A 10 0.05 -7.51 7.76
CA LEU A 10 1.25 -6.80 8.21
C LEU A 10 1.82 -5.92 7.09
N GLY A 11 1.83 -6.40 5.85
CA GLY A 11 2.17 -5.59 4.68
C GLY A 11 1.23 -4.41 4.51
N GLY A 12 -0.09 -4.64 4.61
CA GLY A 12 -1.11 -3.61 4.59
C GLY A 12 -0.96 -2.59 5.73
N PHE A 13 -0.56 -3.05 6.92
CA PHE A 13 -0.25 -2.17 8.05
C PHE A 13 0.95 -1.25 7.76
N GLY A 14 2.06 -1.80 7.26
CA GLY A 14 3.24 -0.99 6.90
C GLY A 14 2.92 0.06 5.84
N ILE A 15 2.16 -0.33 4.80
CA ILE A 15 1.74 0.56 3.71
C ILE A 15 0.82 1.67 4.23
N GLY A 16 -0.18 1.33 5.04
CA GLY A 16 -1.06 2.34 5.64
C GLY A 16 -0.32 3.28 6.59
N LEU A 17 0.61 2.74 7.37
CA LEU A 17 1.42 3.57 8.27
C LEU A 17 2.25 4.59 7.49
N THR A 18 2.96 4.18 6.43
CA THR A 18 3.76 5.13 5.65
C THR A 18 2.92 6.19 4.93
N GLU A 19 1.69 5.84 4.52
CA GLU A 19 0.78 6.78 3.87
C GLU A 19 0.38 7.92 4.80
N PHE A 20 -0.09 7.58 6.00
CA PHE A 20 -0.77 8.52 6.88
C PHE A 20 0.13 9.16 7.95
N VAL A 21 1.20 8.50 8.39
CA VAL A 21 2.04 9.01 9.49
C VAL A 21 2.72 10.33 9.14
N ILE A 22 2.99 10.58 7.86
CA ILE A 22 3.62 11.82 7.39
C ILE A 22 2.80 13.07 7.77
N MET A 23 1.47 12.95 7.86
CA MET A 23 0.60 14.07 8.26
C MET A 23 0.92 14.53 9.68
N GLY A 24 1.18 13.60 10.60
CA GLY A 24 1.57 13.89 11.98
C GLY A 24 3.02 14.36 12.15
N LEU A 25 3.86 14.18 11.13
CA LEU A 25 5.28 14.55 11.14
C LEU A 25 5.60 15.75 10.24
N LEU A 26 4.58 16.29 9.55
CA LEU A 26 4.76 17.31 8.53
C LEU A 26 5.51 18.56 9.03
N PRO A 27 5.17 19.15 10.20
CA PRO A 27 5.89 20.32 10.72
C PRO A 27 7.37 20.05 10.99
N GLN A 28 7.70 18.86 11.52
CA GLN A 28 9.08 18.47 11.80
C GLN A 28 9.90 18.26 10.53
N VAL A 29 9.29 17.63 9.52
CA VAL A 29 9.92 17.40 8.21
C VAL A 29 10.13 18.74 7.49
N ALA A 30 9.15 19.63 7.54
CA ALA A 30 9.25 20.96 6.96
C ALA A 30 10.38 21.78 7.60
N ALA A 31 10.47 21.76 8.93
CA ALA A 31 11.52 22.45 9.68
C ALA A 31 12.93 21.88 9.38
N ASP A 32 13.06 20.54 9.33
CA ASP A 32 14.36 19.88 9.10
C ASP A 32 14.90 20.14 7.69
N PHE A 33 14.03 20.17 6.69
CA PHE A 33 14.41 20.49 5.30
C PHE A 33 14.36 21.97 4.96
N HIS A 34 14.04 22.85 5.92
CA HIS A 34 13.91 24.30 5.71
C HIS A 34 12.94 24.68 4.58
N VAL A 35 11.83 23.97 4.46
CA VAL A 35 10.76 24.23 3.50
C VAL A 35 9.49 24.68 4.22
N THR A 36 8.56 25.31 3.49
CA THR A 36 7.25 25.63 4.05
C THR A 36 6.40 24.38 4.26
N GLU A 37 5.46 24.38 5.19
CA GLU A 37 4.51 23.29 5.40
C GLU A 37 3.70 22.99 4.12
N ALA A 38 3.34 24.03 3.35
CA ALA A 38 2.69 23.87 2.06
C ALA A 38 3.57 23.07 1.06
N THR A 39 4.88 23.34 1.04
CA THR A 39 5.83 22.56 0.23
C THR A 39 5.94 21.13 0.75
N ALA A 40 6.05 20.95 2.07
CA ALA A 40 6.08 19.64 2.67
C ALA A 40 4.80 18.84 2.40
N GLY A 41 3.64 19.49 2.28
CA GLY A 41 2.36 18.88 1.90
C GLY A 41 2.40 18.13 0.55
N TRP A 42 3.28 18.52 -0.37
CA TRP A 42 3.49 17.76 -1.60
C TRP A 42 4.03 16.34 -1.39
N LEU A 43 4.65 16.05 -0.24
CA LEU A 43 5.01 14.67 0.12
C LEU A 43 3.77 13.77 0.27
N ILE A 44 2.62 14.33 0.63
CA ILE A 44 1.34 13.63 0.72
C ILE A 44 0.73 13.51 -0.68
N SER A 45 0.57 14.63 -1.38
CA SER A 45 -0.05 14.65 -2.72
C SER A 45 0.76 13.89 -3.76
N GLY A 46 2.10 14.03 -3.74
CA GLY A 46 3.01 13.29 -4.62
C GLY A 46 2.96 11.78 -4.36
N TYR A 47 2.84 11.37 -3.09
CA TYR A 47 2.61 9.97 -2.72
C TYR A 47 1.28 9.47 -3.34
N ALA A 48 0.19 10.20 -3.13
CA ALA A 48 -1.13 9.82 -3.64
C ALA A 48 -1.15 9.70 -5.18
N LEU A 49 -0.52 10.63 -5.89
CA LEU A 49 -0.38 10.55 -7.35
C LEU A 49 0.45 9.34 -7.79
N ALA A 50 1.54 9.04 -7.08
CA ALA A 50 2.36 7.87 -7.36
C ALA A 50 1.61 6.55 -7.07
N VAL A 51 0.72 6.50 -6.07
CA VAL A 51 -0.19 5.35 -5.84
C VAL A 51 -1.08 5.12 -7.05
N VAL A 52 -1.68 6.17 -7.62
CA VAL A 52 -2.53 6.05 -8.82
C VAL A 52 -1.74 5.48 -9.99
N VAL A 53 -0.55 6.05 -10.27
CA VAL A 53 0.33 5.59 -11.35
C VAL A 53 0.78 4.15 -11.11
N GLY A 54 1.22 3.83 -9.91
CA GLY A 54 1.67 2.48 -9.53
C GLY A 54 0.56 1.45 -9.61
N ALA A 55 -0.65 1.79 -9.13
CA ALA A 55 -1.81 0.91 -9.21
C ALA A 55 -2.14 0.51 -10.65
N LEU A 56 -2.11 1.46 -11.57
CA LEU A 56 -2.42 1.19 -12.98
C LEU A 56 -1.27 0.45 -13.68
N LEU A 57 -0.05 0.99 -13.60
CA LEU A 57 1.08 0.46 -14.38
C LEU A 57 1.59 -0.87 -13.83
N LEU A 58 1.80 -0.96 -12.50
CA LEU A 58 2.34 -2.19 -11.92
C LEU A 58 1.31 -3.32 -11.94
N THR A 59 0.02 -3.03 -11.67
CA THR A 59 -1.00 -4.08 -11.77
C THR A 59 -1.08 -4.62 -13.19
N ALA A 60 -1.08 -3.76 -14.21
CA ALA A 60 -1.09 -4.19 -15.61
C ALA A 60 0.20 -4.97 -16.00
N ALA A 61 1.37 -4.50 -15.56
CA ALA A 61 2.64 -5.12 -15.90
C ALA A 61 2.81 -6.53 -15.30
N VAL A 62 2.24 -6.77 -14.11
CA VAL A 62 2.49 -8.02 -13.37
C VAL A 62 1.42 -9.09 -13.57
N THR A 63 0.41 -8.86 -14.40
CA THR A 63 -0.68 -9.82 -14.66
C THR A 63 -0.20 -11.18 -15.18
N ARG A 64 0.97 -11.23 -15.82
CA ARG A 64 1.58 -12.44 -16.42
C ARG A 64 2.48 -13.21 -15.44
N PHE A 65 2.76 -12.67 -14.27
CA PHE A 65 3.69 -13.26 -13.32
C PHE A 65 2.95 -13.96 -12.18
N GLU A 66 3.62 -14.90 -11.54
CA GLU A 66 3.12 -15.53 -10.32
C GLU A 66 2.91 -14.48 -9.22
N ARG A 67 1.79 -14.56 -8.54
CA ARG A 67 1.35 -13.52 -7.59
C ARG A 67 2.26 -13.40 -6.36
N LYS A 68 2.78 -14.53 -5.83
CA LYS A 68 3.66 -14.50 -4.64
C LYS A 68 4.99 -13.78 -4.89
N PRO A 69 5.77 -14.08 -5.94
CA PRO A 69 6.97 -13.30 -6.29
C PRO A 69 6.66 -11.81 -6.52
N VAL A 70 5.54 -11.52 -7.16
CA VAL A 70 5.12 -10.13 -7.37
C VAL A 70 4.89 -9.40 -6.04
N LEU A 71 4.17 -10.00 -5.09
CA LEU A 71 4.00 -9.42 -3.76
C LEU A 71 5.34 -9.21 -3.04
N ALA A 72 6.28 -10.14 -3.19
CA ALA A 72 7.63 -10.00 -2.63
C ALA A 72 8.38 -8.82 -3.26
N VAL A 73 8.34 -8.67 -4.58
CA VAL A 73 8.98 -7.54 -5.30
C VAL A 73 8.34 -6.21 -4.90
N LEU A 74 7.01 -6.14 -4.80
CA LEU A 74 6.31 -4.95 -4.34
C LEU A 74 6.72 -4.58 -2.91
N MET A 75 6.88 -5.57 -2.03
CA MET A 75 7.35 -5.33 -0.65
C MET A 75 8.81 -4.88 -0.62
N VAL A 76 9.69 -5.41 -1.48
CA VAL A 76 11.07 -4.90 -1.62
C VAL A 76 11.07 -3.45 -2.09
N LEU A 77 10.23 -3.09 -3.06
CA LEU A 77 10.08 -1.72 -3.54
C LEU A 77 9.59 -0.79 -2.41
N PHE A 78 8.62 -1.24 -1.61
CA PHE A 78 8.12 -0.55 -0.43
C PHE A 78 9.23 -0.30 0.61
N ILE A 79 10.02 -1.34 0.93
CA ILE A 79 11.15 -1.27 1.85
C ILE A 79 12.18 -0.27 1.33
N ALA A 80 12.56 -0.37 0.06
CA ALA A 80 13.53 0.54 -0.56
C ALA A 80 13.09 2.00 -0.49
N GLY A 81 11.83 2.29 -0.80
CA GLY A 81 11.27 3.64 -0.74
C GLY A 81 11.27 4.23 0.68
N ASN A 82 10.90 3.42 1.69
CA ASN A 82 10.91 3.86 3.09
C ASN A 82 12.36 4.00 3.62
N LEU A 83 13.28 3.13 3.20
CA LEU A 83 14.70 3.25 3.52
C LEU A 83 15.30 4.55 2.96
N VAL A 84 15.03 4.85 1.66
CA VAL A 84 15.44 6.11 1.05
C VAL A 84 14.85 7.30 1.80
N SER A 85 13.58 7.24 2.21
CA SER A 85 12.96 8.28 3.03
C SER A 85 13.62 8.44 4.39
N ALA A 86 14.00 7.33 5.05
CA ALA A 86 14.66 7.35 6.36
C ALA A 86 16.05 7.99 6.34
N ILE A 87 16.79 7.83 5.23
CA ILE A 87 18.18 8.35 5.09
C ILE A 87 18.25 9.65 4.28
N ALA A 88 17.11 10.20 3.84
CA ALA A 88 17.07 11.37 2.98
C ALA A 88 17.76 12.59 3.64
N PRO A 89 18.81 13.16 3.01
CA PRO A 89 19.48 14.37 3.50
C PRO A 89 18.71 15.64 3.11
N ASP A 90 17.83 15.56 2.12
CA ASP A 90 17.09 16.69 1.55
C ASP A 90 15.66 16.30 1.14
N TYR A 91 14.86 17.32 0.89
CA TYR A 91 13.45 17.17 0.50
C TYR A 91 13.28 16.39 -0.82
N ALA A 92 14.16 16.59 -1.79
CA ALA A 92 14.04 15.94 -3.10
C ALA A 92 14.22 14.42 -2.99
N LEU A 93 15.22 13.97 -2.24
CA LEU A 93 15.44 12.53 -2.02
C LEU A 93 14.32 11.92 -1.16
N MET A 94 13.79 12.67 -0.19
CA MET A 94 12.60 12.26 0.57
C MET A 94 11.40 12.04 -0.38
N MET A 95 11.15 12.97 -1.31
CA MET A 95 10.09 12.82 -2.31
C MET A 95 10.30 11.58 -3.19
N VAL A 96 11.53 11.32 -3.63
CA VAL A 96 11.87 10.11 -4.40
C VAL A 96 11.54 8.85 -3.61
N GLY A 97 11.94 8.79 -2.34
CA GLY A 97 11.61 7.66 -1.44
C GLY A 97 10.09 7.45 -1.30
N ARG A 98 9.36 8.54 -1.12
CA ARG A 98 7.89 8.53 -1.05
C ARG A 98 7.26 7.99 -2.34
N ILE A 99 7.71 8.44 -3.51
CA ILE A 99 7.22 7.96 -4.82
C ILE A 99 7.50 6.47 -4.98
N ILE A 100 8.72 6.02 -4.67
CA ILE A 100 9.08 4.60 -4.79
C ILE A 100 8.19 3.73 -3.90
N ALA A 101 7.98 4.11 -2.63
CA ALA A 101 7.11 3.37 -1.72
C ALA A 101 5.65 3.34 -2.22
N ALA A 102 5.17 4.48 -2.76
CA ALA A 102 3.81 4.64 -3.24
C ALA A 102 3.49 3.77 -4.47
N LEU A 103 4.46 3.57 -5.36
CA LEU A 103 4.26 2.71 -6.55
C LEU A 103 3.84 1.29 -6.17
N ALA A 104 4.37 0.75 -5.06
CA ALA A 104 4.02 -0.59 -4.59
C ALA A 104 2.59 -0.66 -3.99
N HIS A 105 2.06 0.44 -3.46
CA HIS A 105 0.86 0.49 -2.62
C HIS A 105 -0.38 -0.11 -3.33
N GLY A 106 -0.82 0.51 -4.42
CA GLY A 106 -2.06 0.11 -5.10
C GLY A 106 -2.00 -1.32 -5.65
N ALA A 107 -0.88 -1.70 -6.25
CA ALA A 107 -0.66 -3.04 -6.77
C ALA A 107 -0.63 -4.09 -5.65
N PHE A 108 -0.03 -3.77 -4.48
CA PHE A 108 0.00 -4.68 -3.33
C PHE A 108 -1.41 -5.02 -2.84
N PHE A 109 -2.30 -4.03 -2.67
CA PHE A 109 -3.66 -4.28 -2.23
C PHE A 109 -4.47 -5.04 -3.27
N GLY A 110 -4.35 -4.70 -4.56
CA GLY A 110 -5.04 -5.40 -5.64
C GLY A 110 -4.65 -6.87 -5.73
N ILE A 111 -3.35 -7.16 -5.84
CA ILE A 111 -2.83 -8.52 -5.96
C ILE A 111 -2.98 -9.30 -4.65
N GLY A 112 -2.73 -8.65 -3.53
CA GLY A 112 -2.88 -9.23 -2.20
C GLY A 112 -4.31 -9.67 -1.90
N ALA A 113 -5.32 -8.90 -2.32
CA ALA A 113 -6.73 -9.28 -2.18
C ALA A 113 -7.03 -10.58 -2.95
N VAL A 114 -6.49 -10.72 -4.17
CA VAL A 114 -6.66 -11.94 -4.97
C VAL A 114 -5.94 -13.12 -4.30
N VAL A 115 -4.72 -12.93 -3.78
CA VAL A 115 -3.99 -13.95 -3.05
C VAL A 115 -4.70 -14.33 -1.75
N ALA A 116 -5.19 -13.35 -0.98
CA ALA A 116 -5.97 -13.60 0.23
C ALA A 116 -7.22 -14.46 -0.07
N ALA A 117 -7.95 -14.11 -1.13
CA ALA A 117 -9.13 -14.85 -1.57
C ALA A 117 -8.80 -16.28 -2.03
N SER A 118 -7.63 -16.50 -2.64
CA SER A 118 -7.21 -17.82 -3.12
C SER A 118 -6.80 -18.79 -2.00
N MET A 119 -6.48 -18.28 -0.82
CA MET A 119 -6.07 -19.11 0.34
C MET A 119 -7.24 -19.71 1.12
N VAL A 120 -8.48 -19.39 0.78
CA VAL A 120 -9.67 -19.82 1.52
C VAL A 120 -10.78 -20.36 0.61
N ALA A 121 -11.74 -21.08 1.20
CA ALA A 121 -12.91 -21.57 0.48
C ALA A 121 -13.74 -20.40 -0.09
N PRO A 122 -14.48 -20.60 -1.20
CA PRO A 122 -15.25 -19.55 -1.88
C PRO A 122 -16.17 -18.72 -0.97
N THR A 123 -16.78 -19.36 0.03
CA THR A 123 -17.68 -18.73 1.01
C THR A 123 -16.96 -17.82 2.01
N LYS A 124 -15.62 -17.90 2.11
CA LYS A 124 -14.81 -17.13 3.07
C LYS A 124 -13.93 -16.05 2.40
N LYS A 125 -14.01 -15.89 1.08
CA LYS A 125 -13.16 -14.95 0.31
C LYS A 125 -13.28 -13.51 0.81
N ALA A 126 -14.51 -13.02 1.02
CA ALA A 126 -14.72 -11.67 1.54
C ALA A 126 -14.08 -11.44 2.92
N GLY A 127 -14.20 -12.44 3.82
CA GLY A 127 -13.56 -12.39 5.13
C GLY A 127 -12.03 -12.39 5.06
N ALA A 128 -11.43 -13.14 4.14
CA ALA A 128 -9.97 -13.15 3.94
C ALA A 128 -9.45 -11.80 3.44
N ILE A 129 -10.17 -11.17 2.50
CA ILE A 129 -9.84 -9.82 2.02
C ILE A 129 -9.99 -8.82 3.16
N ALA A 130 -11.07 -8.89 3.94
CA ALA A 130 -11.29 -8.02 5.09
C ALA A 130 -10.15 -8.12 6.11
N ILE A 131 -9.63 -9.33 6.40
CA ILE A 131 -8.48 -9.54 7.29
C ILE A 131 -7.24 -8.81 6.76
N MET A 132 -6.95 -8.89 5.48
CA MET A 132 -5.84 -8.15 4.90
C MET A 132 -6.00 -6.64 5.10
N PHE A 133 -7.21 -6.10 4.86
CA PHE A 133 -7.50 -4.68 5.04
C PHE A 133 -7.56 -4.23 6.50
N THR A 134 -7.72 -5.15 7.48
CA THR A 134 -7.57 -4.77 8.90
C THR A 134 -6.17 -4.24 9.21
N GLY A 135 -5.14 -4.64 8.45
CA GLY A 135 -3.81 -4.06 8.54
C GLY A 135 -3.83 -2.54 8.30
N LEU A 136 -4.48 -2.10 7.22
CA LEU A 136 -4.63 -0.67 6.90
C LEU A 136 -5.41 0.08 8.00
N THR A 137 -6.50 -0.50 8.49
CA THR A 137 -7.29 0.09 9.58
C THR A 137 -6.47 0.17 10.88
N ALA A 138 -5.74 -0.88 11.23
CA ALA A 138 -4.87 -0.89 12.40
C ALA A 138 -3.73 0.14 12.27
N ALA A 139 -3.21 0.36 11.06
CA ALA A 139 -2.23 1.43 10.81
C ALA A 139 -2.81 2.80 11.16
N ASN A 140 -4.03 3.10 10.76
CA ASN A 140 -4.67 4.38 11.08
C ASN A 140 -4.95 4.55 12.59
N VAL A 141 -5.46 3.51 13.25
CA VAL A 141 -5.90 3.59 14.66
C VAL A 141 -4.72 3.53 15.62
N LEU A 142 -3.73 2.70 15.35
CA LEU A 142 -2.59 2.45 16.23
C LEU A 142 -1.28 2.95 15.62
N GLY A 143 -1.04 2.61 14.37
CA GLY A 143 0.24 2.88 13.70
C GLY A 143 0.54 4.37 13.61
N VAL A 144 -0.42 5.17 13.16
CA VAL A 144 -0.21 6.62 12.99
C VAL A 144 0.08 7.31 14.33
N PRO A 145 -0.71 7.14 15.41
CA PRO A 145 -0.39 7.73 16.70
C PRO A 145 0.98 7.30 17.23
N PHE A 146 1.27 5.99 17.25
CA PHE A 146 2.55 5.50 17.76
C PHE A 146 3.73 5.91 16.86
N GLY A 147 3.56 5.91 15.54
CA GLY A 147 4.58 6.37 14.59
C GLY A 147 4.86 7.86 14.73
N THR A 148 3.83 8.68 14.94
CA THR A 148 3.99 10.11 15.21
C THR A 148 4.70 10.35 16.55
N MET A 149 4.30 9.65 17.61
CA MET A 149 4.99 9.72 18.91
C MET A 149 6.47 9.33 18.81
N LEU A 150 6.78 8.25 18.09
CA LEU A 150 8.16 7.82 17.84
C LEU A 150 8.94 8.90 17.10
N GLY A 151 8.36 9.48 16.05
CA GLY A 151 9.00 10.54 15.28
C GLY A 151 9.20 11.82 16.08
N GLN A 152 8.27 12.17 16.97
CA GLN A 152 8.41 13.32 17.87
C GLN A 152 9.48 13.10 18.94
N ALA A 153 9.61 11.87 19.47
CA ALA A 153 10.56 11.56 20.53
C ALA A 153 11.98 11.32 20.02
N ALA A 154 12.15 10.66 18.86
CA ALA A 154 13.44 10.21 18.34
C ALA A 154 13.78 10.76 16.95
N GLY A 155 13.06 11.80 16.51
CA GLY A 155 13.19 12.38 15.17
C GLY A 155 12.37 11.63 14.12
N TRP A 156 11.81 12.36 13.15
CA TRP A 156 10.87 11.81 12.15
C TRP A 156 11.47 10.65 11.32
N ARG A 157 12.77 10.63 11.14
CA ARG A 157 13.49 9.53 10.44
C ARG A 157 13.33 8.19 11.13
N SER A 158 13.23 8.17 12.47
CA SER A 158 13.03 6.94 13.26
C SER A 158 11.76 6.20 12.89
N THR A 159 10.70 6.93 12.53
CA THR A 159 9.44 6.36 12.07
C THR A 159 9.62 5.63 10.74
N PHE A 160 10.36 6.19 9.79
CA PHE A 160 10.64 5.52 8.50
C PHE A 160 11.55 4.31 8.66
N TRP A 161 12.48 4.32 9.61
CA TRP A 161 13.25 3.13 9.99
C TRP A 161 12.34 2.03 10.57
N ALA A 162 11.42 2.37 11.45
CA ALA A 162 10.44 1.41 11.99
C ALA A 162 9.56 0.82 10.88
N ILE A 163 9.06 1.66 9.95
CA ILE A 163 8.28 1.22 8.79
C ILE A 163 9.10 0.28 7.89
N THR A 164 10.37 0.59 7.66
CA THR A 164 11.30 -0.28 6.93
C THR A 164 11.40 -1.66 7.59
N GLY A 165 11.57 -1.69 8.93
CA GLY A 165 11.59 -2.93 9.71
C GLY A 165 10.29 -3.72 9.60
N ILE A 166 9.13 -3.06 9.68
CA ILE A 166 7.82 -3.69 9.47
C ILE A 166 7.72 -4.28 8.05
N GLY A 167 8.20 -3.55 7.05
CA GLY A 167 8.26 -4.03 5.67
C GLY A 167 9.10 -5.29 5.51
N VAL A 168 10.27 -5.36 6.17
CA VAL A 168 11.12 -6.56 6.18
C VAL A 168 10.38 -7.75 6.83
N LEU A 169 9.72 -7.54 7.97
CA LEU A 169 8.93 -8.59 8.62
C LEU A 169 7.78 -9.08 7.73
N ALA A 170 7.09 -8.15 7.04
CA ALA A 170 6.03 -8.49 6.09
C ALA A 170 6.59 -9.28 4.90
N LEU A 171 7.75 -8.90 4.35
CA LEU A 171 8.43 -9.61 3.28
C LEU A 171 8.78 -11.05 3.69
N VAL A 172 9.40 -11.22 4.85
CA VAL A 172 9.71 -12.55 5.40
C VAL A 172 8.43 -13.37 5.58
N GLY A 173 7.37 -12.76 6.11
CA GLY A 173 6.06 -13.40 6.25
C GLY A 173 5.47 -13.83 4.90
N ILE A 174 5.54 -12.98 3.87
CA ILE A 174 5.06 -13.31 2.52
C ILE A 174 5.85 -14.48 1.94
N LEU A 175 7.17 -14.45 2.05
CA LEU A 175 8.04 -15.49 1.50
C LEU A 175 7.84 -16.85 2.18
N THR A 176 7.60 -16.86 3.50
CA THR A 176 7.50 -18.09 4.29
C THR A 176 6.08 -18.63 4.45
N LEU A 177 5.09 -17.74 4.66
CA LEU A 177 3.74 -18.11 5.07
C LEU A 177 2.71 -18.07 3.94
N VAL A 178 2.95 -17.30 2.87
CA VAL A 178 2.05 -17.28 1.71
C VAL A 178 2.37 -18.47 0.81
N PRO A 179 1.40 -19.34 0.50
CA PRO A 179 1.63 -20.48 -0.39
C PRO A 179 1.98 -20.01 -1.81
N LYS A 180 2.70 -20.86 -2.56
CA LYS A 180 2.89 -20.63 -3.99
C LYS A 180 1.53 -20.75 -4.66
N THR A 181 0.99 -19.65 -5.13
CA THR A 181 -0.21 -19.64 -5.97
C THR A 181 0.26 -19.88 -7.40
N GLY A 182 -0.25 -20.93 -8.04
CA GLY A 182 0.05 -21.20 -9.45
C GLY A 182 -0.26 -19.98 -10.31
N SER A 183 0.49 -19.80 -11.37
CA SER A 183 0.22 -18.84 -12.43
C SER A 183 -1.26 -18.95 -12.83
N GLY A 184 -1.92 -17.83 -12.87
CA GLY A 184 -3.37 -17.60 -12.93
C GLY A 184 -4.28 -18.35 -13.90
N GLU A 185 -4.07 -19.66 -14.12
CA GLU A 185 -4.90 -20.49 -14.99
C GLU A 185 -6.12 -21.12 -14.33
N SER A 186 -6.26 -21.06 -12.99
CA SER A 186 -7.34 -21.79 -12.31
C SER A 186 -8.61 -21.00 -12.02
N ASP A 187 -8.64 -19.68 -12.19
CA ASP A 187 -9.85 -18.88 -11.99
C ASP A 187 -10.14 -17.90 -13.16
N ALA A 188 -9.46 -18.05 -14.29
CA ALA A 188 -9.72 -17.29 -15.52
C ALA A 188 -10.96 -17.82 -16.29
N GLY A 189 -11.90 -18.42 -15.59
CA GLY A 189 -13.19 -18.80 -16.17
C GLY A 189 -14.08 -17.65 -16.62
N SER A 190 -13.62 -16.39 -16.55
CA SER A 190 -14.41 -15.24 -16.99
C SER A 190 -13.62 -14.06 -17.57
N ALA A 191 -12.29 -14.12 -17.71
CA ALA A 191 -11.50 -13.04 -18.29
C ALA A 191 -10.71 -13.49 -19.53
N SER A 192 -11.38 -14.08 -20.50
CA SER A 192 -10.84 -14.38 -21.83
C SER A 192 -10.75 -13.11 -22.70
N GLY A 193 -9.96 -12.10 -22.26
CA GLY A 193 -9.88 -10.87 -23.02
C GLY A 193 -8.66 -9.98 -22.74
N GLY A 194 -7.72 -10.38 -21.87
CA GLY A 194 -6.58 -9.51 -21.54
C GLY A 194 -7.04 -8.08 -21.18
N LEU A 195 -6.23 -7.07 -21.47
CA LEU A 195 -6.53 -5.65 -21.20
C LEU A 195 -7.90 -5.20 -21.75
N ARG A 196 -8.35 -5.77 -22.88
CA ARG A 196 -9.67 -5.49 -23.47
C ARG A 196 -10.82 -6.05 -22.64
N GLY A 197 -10.62 -7.19 -21.95
CA GLY A 197 -11.62 -7.76 -21.04
C GLY A 197 -11.77 -6.92 -19.77
N GLU A 198 -10.67 -6.44 -19.21
CA GLU A 198 -10.67 -5.54 -18.05
C GLU A 198 -11.35 -4.20 -18.37
N LEU A 199 -11.06 -3.61 -19.54
CA LEU A 199 -11.73 -2.39 -20.00
C LEU A 199 -13.25 -2.58 -20.21
N ARG A 200 -13.71 -3.82 -20.46
CA ARG A 200 -15.13 -4.12 -20.57
C ARG A 200 -15.88 -3.99 -19.22
N ALA A 201 -15.17 -4.17 -18.11
CA ALA A 201 -15.74 -3.97 -16.77
C ALA A 201 -16.20 -2.51 -16.55
N PHE A 202 -15.52 -1.53 -17.15
CA PHE A 202 -15.93 -0.11 -17.10
C PHE A 202 -17.26 0.18 -17.84
N ARG A 203 -17.82 -0.78 -18.58
CA ARG A 203 -19.16 -0.66 -19.18
C ARG A 203 -20.27 -1.00 -18.19
N SER A 204 -19.94 -1.53 -17.00
CA SER A 204 -20.91 -1.86 -15.96
C SER A 204 -21.21 -0.65 -15.08
N GLY A 205 -22.49 -0.28 -14.94
CA GLY A 205 -22.92 0.78 -14.04
C GLY A 205 -22.55 0.52 -12.56
N GLN A 206 -22.47 -0.76 -12.16
CA GLN A 206 -22.04 -1.14 -10.80
C GLN A 206 -20.58 -0.77 -10.51
N VAL A 207 -19.69 -0.86 -11.52
CA VAL A 207 -18.28 -0.46 -11.39
C VAL A 207 -18.21 1.06 -11.17
N TRP A 208 -18.95 1.84 -11.95
CA TRP A 208 -19.00 3.30 -11.77
C TRP A 208 -19.58 3.72 -10.44
N LEU A 209 -20.63 3.03 -9.97
CA LEU A 209 -21.19 3.27 -8.64
C LEU A 209 -20.15 2.97 -7.53
N SER A 210 -19.44 1.86 -7.64
CA SER A 210 -18.37 1.50 -6.67
C SER A 210 -17.24 2.54 -6.67
N ILE A 211 -16.82 3.00 -7.85
CA ILE A 211 -15.82 4.07 -8.00
C ILE A 211 -16.33 5.36 -7.36
N ALA A 212 -17.56 5.77 -7.63
CA ALA A 212 -18.14 6.98 -7.07
C ALA A 212 -18.23 6.92 -5.53
N VAL A 213 -18.69 5.81 -4.96
CA VAL A 213 -18.72 5.59 -3.51
C VAL A 213 -17.32 5.66 -2.90
N THR A 214 -16.33 5.07 -3.57
CA THR A 214 -14.93 5.12 -3.11
C THR A 214 -14.39 6.54 -3.16
N ILE A 215 -14.61 7.28 -4.25
CA ILE A 215 -14.14 8.67 -4.39
C ILE A 215 -14.76 9.55 -3.30
N ILE A 216 -16.07 9.44 -3.08
CA ILE A 216 -16.77 10.26 -2.06
C ILE A 216 -16.29 9.88 -0.65
N GLY A 217 -16.20 8.58 -0.35
CA GLY A 217 -15.78 8.09 0.96
C GLY A 217 -14.35 8.49 1.32
N TYR A 218 -13.40 8.22 0.42
CA TYR A 218 -12.00 8.60 0.63
C TYR A 218 -11.78 10.11 0.53
N GLY A 219 -12.44 10.78 -0.42
CA GLY A 219 -12.37 12.24 -0.54
C GLY A 219 -12.86 12.95 0.71
N GLY A 220 -13.95 12.47 1.32
CA GLY A 220 -14.44 12.99 2.59
C GLY A 220 -13.47 12.75 3.75
N MET A 221 -12.85 11.54 3.80
CA MET A 221 -11.84 11.22 4.81
C MET A 221 -10.61 12.13 4.69
N PHE A 222 -10.04 12.27 3.49
CA PHE A 222 -8.87 13.13 3.28
C PHE A 222 -9.19 14.61 3.49
N GLY A 223 -10.39 15.08 3.11
CA GLY A 223 -10.82 16.46 3.38
C GLY A 223 -11.02 16.77 4.86
N ALA A 224 -11.24 15.77 5.71
CA ALA A 224 -11.31 15.95 7.16
C ALA A 224 -9.93 16.02 7.84
N PHE A 225 -8.86 15.60 7.17
CA PHE A 225 -7.48 15.65 7.68
C PHE A 225 -6.69 16.89 7.23
N THR A 226 -7.25 17.69 6.32
CA THR A 226 -6.66 18.95 5.83
C THR A 226 -7.36 20.16 6.41
#